data_441de71d65c4540c9c526d8ddbddfc0d
#
_entry.id   441de71d65c4540c9c526d8ddbddfc0d
#
_cell.length_a   1.000
_cell.length_b   1.000
_cell.length_c   1.000
_cell.angle_alpha   90.00
_cell.angle_beta   90.00
_cell.angle_gamma   90.00
#
_symmetry.space_group_name_H-M   'P 1'
#
loop_
_entity.id
_entity.type
_entity.pdbx_description
1 polymer ?
#
loop_
_entity_poly.entity_id
_entity_poly.type
_entity_poly.pdbx_seq_one_letter_code
_entity_poly.pdbx_strand_id
1 'polypeptide(L)'
;MPQQPNEYYQSAYQPQQPDPFPQRQQPYHAPRRRSYGRLNLVLGAVIGVLIIVLGAIAVSQLLGNRQTRTAYVSAGTLGSNYTGDALIVRNEVMYTQEGISQIDYVANEGEVVTRGSDVCTVYTSGFNTREWTTLNNYRTQIKEYQKTLLAETNVEADSQLKRFNSSVLERAQETQSLVQGKSGNLINQEELLSDIINERSYYLKQKYSDDQKLSRLYDDEKTQLQRIETWTKPFVAADPGIISFYTDGYERVLSSQTYDSFTPAEVRSMYKGNLPKSAALGRNEVAVYRLVRQGGYTVLMLCDDVNWTPTVGASYELLVESFDNTRVSATVESVTRSEGELLVRLSVVGDVSPVLYIRSCHVQLSESIYSLTVPANAITTVDGEMGVVVVQPDGNYFLPVTIISQDSNEAHIVPQLSNILSVGSVVLVF
;
A
#
# COMPACT_ATOMS: atom_id res chain seq x y z
N MET A 1 -30.43 3.65 -33.08
CA MET A 1 -31.77 3.64 -32.48
C MET A 1 -31.59 3.45 -30.99
N PRO A 2 -31.86 4.46 -30.16
CA PRO A 2 -31.77 4.34 -28.71
C PRO A 2 -33.16 4.02 -28.12
N GLN A 3 -33.18 3.09 -27.17
CA GLN A 3 -34.36 2.80 -26.37
C GLN A 3 -34.35 3.66 -25.10
N GLN A 4 -35.52 4.32 -24.84
CA GLN A 4 -35.82 5.13 -23.68
C GLN A 4 -36.16 4.26 -22.45
N PRO A 5 -35.92 4.77 -21.21
CA PRO A 5 -36.39 4.11 -19.99
C PRO A 5 -37.78 4.56 -19.59
N ASN A 6 -38.53 3.65 -19.00
CA ASN A 6 -39.87 3.78 -18.48
C ASN A 6 -39.97 4.71 -17.24
N GLU A 7 -40.91 5.62 -17.30
CA GLU A 7 -41.45 6.34 -16.15
C GLU A 7 -42.37 5.44 -15.32
N TYR A 8 -42.21 5.43 -14.00
CA TYR A 8 -43.22 4.92 -13.06
C TYR A 8 -43.74 6.04 -12.19
N TYR A 9 -45.05 6.19 -12.25
CA TYR A 9 -45.96 7.02 -11.54
C TYR A 9 -45.68 7.19 -10.04
N GLN A 10 -45.65 8.44 -9.58
CA GLN A 10 -45.90 8.80 -8.19
C GLN A 10 -47.35 9.32 -8.06
N SER A 11 -48.16 8.58 -7.31
CA SER A 11 -49.52 8.98 -6.88
C SER A 11 -49.41 9.90 -5.68
N ALA A 12 -49.93 11.13 -5.83
CA ALA A 12 -50.03 12.12 -4.76
C ALA A 12 -51.26 11.83 -3.90
N TYR A 13 -51.06 11.72 -2.59
CA TYR A 13 -52.12 11.69 -1.58
C TYR A 13 -52.32 13.13 -1.06
N GLN A 14 -53.49 13.70 -1.29
CA GLN A 14 -53.95 14.94 -0.63
C GLN A 14 -54.77 14.57 0.61
N PRO A 15 -54.57 15.16 1.78
CA PRO A 15 -55.51 15.05 2.89
C PRO A 15 -56.60 16.16 2.80
N GLN A 16 -57.82 15.72 2.95
CA GLN A 16 -59.03 16.56 3.04
C GLN A 16 -59.07 17.39 4.33
N GLN A 17 -59.51 18.64 4.23
CA GLN A 17 -59.88 19.49 5.35
C GLN A 17 -61.28 19.13 5.87
N PRO A 18 -61.53 19.15 7.19
CA PRO A 18 -62.89 19.04 7.73
C PRO A 18 -63.59 20.39 7.82
N ASP A 19 -64.89 20.36 7.55
CA ASP A 19 -65.86 21.45 7.53
C ASP A 19 -66.07 22.08 8.91
N PRO A 20 -66.57 23.34 8.95
CA PRO A 20 -66.76 24.10 10.20
C PRO A 20 -68.09 23.82 10.87
N PHE A 21 -68.08 23.61 12.18
CA PHE A 21 -69.32 23.53 12.99
C PHE A 21 -69.95 24.90 13.32
N PRO A 22 -71.26 24.99 13.50
CA PRO A 22 -72.00 26.22 13.63
C PRO A 22 -71.92 26.87 15.01
N GLN A 23 -71.86 28.18 15.02
CA GLN A 23 -71.84 29.02 16.20
C GLN A 23 -73.20 28.97 16.96
N ARG A 24 -73.13 28.72 18.25
CA ARG A 24 -74.25 28.99 19.21
C ARG A 24 -73.99 30.31 19.89
N GLN A 25 -74.98 31.19 19.73
CA GLN A 25 -75.07 32.45 20.46
C GLN A 25 -75.41 32.20 21.93
N GLN A 26 -74.78 32.89 22.84
CA GLN A 26 -75.18 33.00 24.24
C GLN A 26 -75.25 34.44 24.69
N PRO A 27 -76.13 34.74 25.64
CA PRO A 27 -76.70 36.06 25.91
C PRO A 27 -75.79 36.94 26.79
N TYR A 28 -76.00 38.22 26.57
CA TYR A 28 -75.39 39.38 27.19
C TYR A 28 -75.68 39.45 28.71
N HIS A 29 -74.67 39.54 29.60
CA HIS A 29 -74.83 40.03 30.96
C HIS A 29 -73.92 41.22 31.24
N ALA A 30 -74.46 42.30 31.77
CA ALA A 30 -73.80 43.56 32.08
C ALA A 30 -72.79 43.49 33.23
N PRO A 31 -71.70 44.29 33.21
CA PRO A 31 -70.60 44.18 34.18
C PRO A 31 -70.88 44.94 35.49
N ARG A 32 -70.67 44.27 36.60
CA ARG A 32 -70.50 44.91 37.94
C ARG A 32 -69.13 45.50 38.08
N ARG A 33 -68.98 46.77 38.32
CA ARG A 33 -67.74 47.44 38.69
C ARG A 33 -67.21 46.87 40.02
N ARG A 34 -65.98 46.31 39.96
CA ARG A 34 -65.10 46.04 41.14
C ARG A 34 -63.86 46.93 41.09
N SER A 35 -63.58 47.60 42.22
CA SER A 35 -62.46 48.49 42.41
C SER A 35 -61.11 47.70 42.50
N TYR A 36 -60.24 47.99 41.54
CA TYR A 36 -58.93 47.30 41.39
C TYR A 36 -57.72 48.09 41.91
N GLY A 37 -57.90 48.82 43.01
CA GLY A 37 -56.82 49.64 43.56
C GLY A 37 -55.56 48.85 44.12
N ARG A 38 -55.74 47.59 44.60
CA ARG A 38 -54.66 46.81 45.17
C ARG A 38 -54.01 45.79 44.20
N LEU A 39 -54.74 45.38 43.15
CA LEU A 39 -54.21 44.41 42.19
C LEU A 39 -53.17 45.03 41.24
N ASN A 40 -53.33 46.30 40.87
CA ASN A 40 -52.38 46.99 39.99
C ASN A 40 -51.05 47.28 40.68
N LEU A 41 -51.02 47.41 42.00
CA LEU A 41 -49.78 47.65 42.77
C LEU A 41 -48.97 46.35 42.90
N VAL A 42 -49.64 45.20 43.07
CA VAL A 42 -48.99 43.86 43.07
C VAL A 42 -48.51 43.49 41.66
N LEU A 43 -49.32 43.76 40.62
CA LEU A 43 -48.93 43.51 39.24
C LEU A 43 -47.70 44.36 38.84
N GLY A 44 -47.68 45.64 39.23
CA GLY A 44 -46.54 46.53 39.00
C GLY A 44 -45.25 46.05 39.72
N ALA A 45 -45.35 45.52 40.94
CA ALA A 45 -44.22 44.96 41.65
C ALA A 45 -43.69 43.66 41.01
N VAL A 46 -44.59 42.77 40.53
CA VAL A 46 -44.22 41.54 39.78
C VAL A 46 -43.54 41.86 38.47
N ILE A 47 -44.07 42.82 37.72
CA ILE A 47 -43.47 43.26 36.45
C ILE A 47 -42.07 43.92 36.73
N GLY A 48 -41.94 44.71 37.75
CA GLY A 48 -40.66 45.29 38.18
C GLY A 48 -39.58 44.24 38.53
N VAL A 49 -39.99 43.21 39.29
CA VAL A 49 -39.10 42.08 39.60
C VAL A 49 -38.74 41.29 38.34
N LEU A 50 -39.71 41.08 37.46
CA LEU A 50 -39.46 40.36 36.19
C LEU A 50 -38.45 41.11 35.28
N ILE A 51 -38.58 42.46 35.23
CA ILE A 51 -37.66 43.31 34.46
C ILE A 51 -36.27 43.27 35.07
N ILE A 52 -36.13 43.25 36.38
CA ILE A 52 -34.87 43.16 37.07
C ILE A 52 -34.23 41.78 36.84
N VAL A 53 -35.02 40.70 36.91
CA VAL A 53 -34.53 39.32 36.62
C VAL A 53 -34.10 39.18 35.17
N LEU A 54 -34.92 39.68 34.23
CA LEU A 54 -34.56 39.69 32.82
C LEU A 54 -33.33 40.56 32.52
N GLY A 55 -33.21 41.72 33.20
CA GLY A 55 -32.02 42.55 33.13
C GLY A 55 -30.76 41.85 33.69
N ALA A 56 -30.90 41.17 34.81
CA ALA A 56 -29.81 40.39 35.38
C ALA A 56 -29.39 39.19 34.50
N ILE A 57 -30.37 38.53 33.88
CA ILE A 57 -30.11 37.45 32.89
C ILE A 57 -29.43 38.03 31.63
N ALA A 58 -29.89 39.18 31.14
CA ALA A 58 -29.29 39.80 29.95
C ALA A 58 -27.85 40.31 30.27
N VAL A 59 -27.61 40.85 31.45
CA VAL A 59 -26.29 41.26 31.90
C VAL A 59 -25.38 40.03 32.15
N SER A 60 -25.92 38.94 32.68
CA SER A 60 -25.16 37.70 32.86
C SER A 60 -24.82 37.03 31.51
N GLN A 61 -25.70 37.12 30.51
CA GLN A 61 -25.42 36.66 29.16
C GLN A 61 -24.40 37.54 28.42
N LEU A 62 -24.44 38.86 28.65
CA LEU A 62 -23.47 39.81 28.09
C LEU A 62 -22.07 39.71 28.75
N LEU A 63 -22.03 39.37 30.02
CA LEU A 63 -20.77 39.23 30.80
C LEU A 63 -20.26 37.76 30.80
N GLY A 64 -21.16 36.79 30.59
CA GLY A 64 -20.85 35.36 30.75
C GLY A 64 -20.44 34.60 29.48
N ASN A 65 -20.55 35.17 28.30
CA ASN A 65 -20.32 34.44 27.07
C ASN A 65 -19.11 34.98 26.26
N ARG A 66 -18.01 35.20 26.92
CA ARG A 66 -16.74 35.04 26.22
C ARG A 66 -16.48 33.52 26.16
N GLN A 67 -17.07 32.83 25.18
CA GLN A 67 -16.59 31.49 24.82
C GLN A 67 -15.11 31.66 24.52
N THR A 68 -14.27 31.20 25.43
CA THR A 68 -12.85 31.08 25.17
C THR A 68 -12.70 30.11 24.04
N ARG A 69 -12.42 30.63 22.85
CA ARG A 69 -12.14 29.76 21.67
C ARG A 69 -10.81 29.07 21.96
N THR A 70 -10.81 27.78 21.78
CA THR A 70 -9.61 26.96 21.94
C THR A 70 -9.33 26.23 20.65
N ALA A 71 -8.06 25.93 20.43
CA ALA A 71 -7.61 25.09 19.32
C ALA A 71 -6.61 24.05 19.84
N TYR A 72 -6.47 22.98 19.11
CA TYR A 72 -5.46 21.96 19.40
C TYR A 72 -4.17 22.30 18.67
N VAL A 73 -3.06 22.07 19.35
CA VAL A 73 -1.73 22.09 18.74
C VAL A 73 -1.59 20.85 17.87
N SER A 74 -1.26 21.03 16.60
CA SER A 74 -0.97 19.95 15.67
C SER A 74 0.52 19.86 15.37
N ALA A 75 0.95 18.72 14.81
CA ALA A 75 2.29 18.61 14.25
C ALA A 75 2.34 19.42 12.96
N GLY A 76 3.32 20.28 12.82
CA GLY A 76 3.62 21.00 11.60
C GLY A 76 4.98 20.59 11.06
N THR A 77 5.09 20.50 9.75
CA THR A 77 6.39 20.41 9.06
C THR A 77 6.56 21.69 8.27
N LEU A 78 7.55 22.46 8.62
CA LEU A 78 8.00 23.59 7.82
C LEU A 78 9.40 23.30 7.34
N GLY A 79 9.63 23.50 6.06
CA GLY A 79 10.96 23.33 5.51
C GLY A 79 10.99 23.76 4.05
N SER A 80 12.18 24.05 3.59
CA SER A 80 12.42 24.28 2.16
C SER A 80 12.15 22.97 1.40
N ASN A 81 11.47 23.08 0.27
CA ASN A 81 11.25 21.99 -0.64
C ASN A 81 12.27 22.09 -1.77
N TYR A 82 12.98 21.02 -2.01
CA TYR A 82 13.94 20.88 -3.09
C TYR A 82 13.44 19.83 -4.06
N THR A 83 13.30 20.17 -5.32
CA THR A 83 12.80 19.28 -6.37
C THR A 83 13.93 18.87 -7.29
N GLY A 84 13.73 17.80 -8.01
CA GLY A 84 14.68 17.37 -9.03
C GLY A 84 14.34 16.03 -9.69
N ASP A 85 14.99 15.81 -10.81
CA ASP A 85 14.95 14.55 -11.54
C ASP A 85 15.82 13.51 -10.82
N ALA A 86 15.33 12.28 -10.70
CA ALA A 86 16.02 11.27 -9.95
C ALA A 86 16.05 9.89 -10.63
N LEU A 87 17.12 9.14 -10.36
CA LEU A 87 17.24 7.72 -10.69
C LEU A 87 17.22 6.89 -9.41
N ILE A 88 16.44 5.83 -9.42
CA ILE A 88 16.38 4.85 -8.33
C ILE A 88 17.42 3.76 -8.56
N VAL A 89 18.30 3.57 -7.58
CA VAL A 89 19.32 2.51 -7.56
C VAL A 89 18.89 1.48 -6.52
N ARG A 90 18.47 0.32 -7.00
CA ARG A 90 18.08 -0.80 -6.14
C ARG A 90 19.27 -1.73 -5.92
N ASN A 91 19.31 -2.42 -4.79
CA ASN A 91 20.25 -3.51 -4.58
C ASN A 91 19.72 -4.77 -5.28
N GLU A 92 20.03 -4.90 -6.56
CA GLU A 92 19.49 -5.95 -7.42
C GLU A 92 20.57 -6.69 -8.18
N VAL A 93 20.28 -7.94 -8.50
CA VAL A 93 21.13 -8.81 -9.32
C VAL A 93 20.28 -9.34 -10.47
N MET A 94 20.74 -9.11 -11.69
CA MET A 94 20.11 -9.66 -12.90
C MET A 94 20.74 -11.01 -13.24
N TYR A 95 19.89 -12.00 -13.43
CA TYR A 95 20.26 -13.34 -13.88
C TYR A 95 19.98 -13.47 -15.37
N THR A 96 20.97 -13.95 -16.09
CA THR A 96 20.94 -14.04 -17.54
C THR A 96 21.28 -15.46 -18.00
N GLN A 97 20.85 -15.82 -19.19
CA GLN A 97 21.19 -17.09 -19.83
C GLN A 97 21.33 -16.90 -21.34
N GLU A 98 22.28 -17.60 -21.94
CA GLU A 98 22.45 -17.67 -23.39
C GLU A 98 21.58 -18.77 -24.00
N GLY A 99 21.14 -18.53 -25.25
CA GLY A 99 20.50 -19.56 -26.07
C GLY A 99 19.17 -20.05 -25.51
N ILE A 100 18.31 -19.16 -25.03
CA ILE A 100 16.99 -19.50 -24.51
C ILE A 100 16.04 -19.83 -25.65
N SER A 101 15.32 -20.94 -25.52
CA SER A 101 14.21 -21.33 -26.37
C SER A 101 12.85 -21.03 -25.73
N GLN A 102 12.72 -21.31 -24.43
CA GLN A 102 11.48 -21.11 -23.64
C GLN A 102 11.84 -20.90 -22.18
N ILE A 103 10.98 -20.19 -21.45
CA ILE A 103 11.04 -20.04 -19.99
C ILE A 103 9.68 -20.45 -19.44
N ASP A 104 9.69 -21.32 -18.43
CA ASP A 104 8.53 -21.67 -17.62
C ASP A 104 8.71 -21.01 -16.25
N TYR A 105 7.88 -20.03 -15.94
CA TYR A 105 7.92 -19.29 -14.70
C TYR A 105 7.19 -20.08 -13.60
N VAL A 106 7.85 -20.21 -12.44
CA VAL A 106 7.31 -20.85 -11.23
C VAL A 106 6.89 -19.77 -10.23
N ALA A 107 7.80 -18.82 -9.97
CA ALA A 107 7.50 -17.66 -9.14
C ALA A 107 6.64 -16.64 -9.89
N ASN A 108 5.88 -15.86 -9.13
CA ASN A 108 5.10 -14.75 -9.66
C ASN A 108 5.91 -13.45 -9.70
N GLU A 109 5.51 -12.52 -10.57
CA GLU A 109 6.06 -11.17 -10.58
C GLU A 109 5.81 -10.47 -9.23
N GLY A 110 6.85 -9.88 -8.62
CA GLY A 110 6.76 -9.22 -7.33
C GLY A 110 6.74 -10.16 -6.12
N GLU A 111 6.92 -11.46 -6.32
CA GLU A 111 6.92 -12.44 -5.24
C GLU A 111 8.14 -12.30 -4.35
N VAL A 112 7.91 -12.34 -3.02
CA VAL A 112 8.98 -12.38 -2.02
C VAL A 112 9.44 -13.82 -1.85
N VAL A 113 10.71 -14.08 -2.15
CA VAL A 113 11.29 -15.41 -2.11
C VAL A 113 12.38 -15.51 -1.03
N THR A 114 12.62 -16.75 -0.59
CA THR A 114 13.74 -17.11 0.27
C THR A 114 14.83 -17.78 -0.56
N ARG A 115 16.02 -17.93 0.02
CA ARG A 115 17.10 -18.67 -0.64
C ARG A 115 16.68 -20.10 -0.96
N GLY A 116 16.88 -20.53 -2.19
CA GLY A 116 16.52 -21.87 -2.67
C GLY A 116 15.11 -22.02 -3.20
N SER A 117 14.26 -20.98 -3.14
CA SER A 117 12.93 -20.99 -3.78
C SER A 117 13.07 -21.12 -5.31
N ASP A 118 12.25 -21.95 -5.92
CA ASP A 118 12.20 -22.10 -7.37
C ASP A 118 11.68 -20.82 -8.02
N VAL A 119 12.40 -20.31 -9.04
CA VAL A 119 12.04 -19.08 -9.76
C VAL A 119 11.48 -19.39 -11.12
N CYS A 120 12.23 -20.12 -11.92
CA CYS A 120 11.80 -20.53 -13.26
C CYS A 120 12.66 -21.69 -13.79
N THR A 121 12.18 -22.34 -14.83
CA THR A 121 12.94 -23.31 -15.60
C THR A 121 13.17 -22.77 -17.00
N VAL A 122 14.44 -22.70 -17.40
CA VAL A 122 14.84 -22.25 -18.73
C VAL A 122 15.14 -23.45 -19.62
N TYR A 123 14.57 -23.46 -20.81
CA TYR A 123 14.86 -24.43 -21.85
C TYR A 123 15.80 -23.79 -22.87
N THR A 124 16.95 -24.45 -23.07
CA THR A 124 18.00 -23.97 -23.96
C THR A 124 17.75 -24.39 -25.41
N SER A 125 18.53 -23.84 -26.34
CA SER A 125 18.48 -24.15 -27.78
C SER A 125 18.57 -25.66 -28.03
N GLY A 126 17.68 -26.19 -28.85
CA GLY A 126 17.54 -27.63 -29.11
C GLY A 126 16.31 -28.25 -28.48
N PHE A 127 15.73 -27.64 -27.45
CA PHE A 127 14.46 -28.05 -26.90
C PHE A 127 13.32 -27.79 -27.90
N ASN A 128 12.43 -28.80 -28.07
CA ASN A 128 11.24 -28.70 -28.89
C ASN A 128 10.01 -29.17 -28.10
N THR A 129 8.92 -28.46 -28.22
CA THR A 129 7.63 -28.82 -27.59
C THR A 129 7.15 -30.22 -27.89
N ARG A 130 7.61 -30.84 -29.00
CA ARG A 130 7.36 -32.26 -29.31
C ARG A 130 7.91 -33.19 -28.21
N GLU A 131 8.98 -32.83 -27.53
CA GLU A 131 9.56 -33.65 -26.46
C GLU A 131 8.58 -33.77 -25.28
N TRP A 132 7.91 -32.66 -24.93
CA TRP A 132 6.81 -32.67 -23.96
C TRP A 132 5.61 -33.48 -24.41
N THR A 133 5.24 -33.40 -25.69
CA THR A 133 4.15 -34.20 -26.25
C THR A 133 4.50 -35.69 -26.13
N THR A 134 5.74 -36.06 -26.42
CA THR A 134 6.21 -37.43 -26.31
C THR A 134 6.17 -37.92 -24.86
N LEU A 135 6.63 -37.12 -23.92
CA LEU A 135 6.58 -37.43 -22.48
C LEU A 135 5.12 -37.64 -22.02
N ASN A 136 4.23 -36.72 -22.40
CA ASN A 136 2.82 -36.81 -22.03
C ASN A 136 2.14 -38.02 -22.64
N ASN A 137 2.57 -38.44 -23.85
CA ASN A 137 2.10 -39.68 -24.48
C ASN A 137 2.53 -40.90 -23.66
N TYR A 138 3.78 -40.99 -23.20
CA TYR A 138 4.20 -42.08 -22.32
C TYR A 138 3.41 -42.08 -21.01
N ARG A 139 3.22 -40.96 -20.36
CA ARG A 139 2.42 -40.84 -19.15
C ARG A 139 0.96 -41.26 -19.36
N THR A 140 0.39 -40.94 -20.53
CA THR A 140 -0.96 -41.36 -20.89
C THR A 140 -1.01 -42.88 -21.10
N GLN A 141 -0.04 -43.44 -21.79
CA GLN A 141 0.05 -44.90 -22.00
C GLN A 141 0.21 -45.65 -20.68
N ILE A 142 1.05 -45.14 -19.75
CA ILE A 142 1.18 -45.70 -18.40
C ILE A 142 -0.17 -45.69 -17.67
N LYS A 143 -0.86 -44.54 -17.67
CA LYS A 143 -2.20 -44.42 -17.07
C LYS A 143 -3.22 -45.42 -17.63
N GLU A 144 -3.30 -45.53 -18.94
CA GLU A 144 -4.27 -46.45 -19.61
C GLU A 144 -3.90 -47.90 -19.33
N TYR A 145 -2.62 -48.25 -19.35
CA TYR A 145 -2.18 -49.60 -19.05
C TYR A 145 -2.38 -49.96 -17.56
N GLN A 146 -2.12 -49.03 -16.65
CA GLN A 146 -2.47 -49.23 -15.24
C GLN A 146 -3.97 -49.48 -15.04
N LYS A 147 -4.86 -48.80 -15.76
CA LYS A 147 -6.30 -49.09 -15.71
C LYS A 147 -6.60 -50.53 -16.13
N THR A 148 -5.92 -51.03 -17.17
CA THR A 148 -6.11 -52.42 -17.63
C THR A 148 -5.69 -53.40 -16.54
N LEU A 149 -4.52 -53.21 -15.92
CA LEU A 149 -4.04 -54.06 -14.83
C LEU A 149 -4.93 -54.01 -13.61
N LEU A 150 -5.49 -52.85 -13.29
CA LEU A 150 -6.42 -52.66 -12.18
C LEU A 150 -7.77 -53.36 -12.44
N ALA A 151 -8.24 -53.39 -13.68
CA ALA A 151 -9.49 -54.10 -14.08
C ALA A 151 -9.39 -55.62 -13.86
N GLU A 152 -8.17 -56.15 -13.99
CA GLU A 152 -7.89 -57.57 -13.75
C GLU A 152 -7.58 -57.89 -12.26
N THR A 153 -7.42 -56.87 -11.43
CA THR A 153 -7.03 -57.01 -10.02
C THR A 153 -8.25 -56.91 -9.12
N ASN A 154 -8.34 -57.77 -8.09
CA ASN A 154 -9.34 -57.58 -7.02
C ASN A 154 -8.94 -56.43 -6.10
N VAL A 155 -9.40 -55.20 -6.44
CA VAL A 155 -9.13 -53.99 -5.70
C VAL A 155 -9.61 -54.05 -4.23
N GLU A 156 -10.72 -54.77 -3.98
CA GLU A 156 -11.25 -54.95 -2.61
C GLU A 156 -10.34 -55.77 -1.71
N ALA A 157 -9.52 -56.65 -2.29
CA ALA A 157 -8.53 -57.44 -1.55
C ALA A 157 -7.23 -56.64 -1.22
N ASP A 158 -7.01 -55.53 -1.92
CA ASP A 158 -5.87 -54.66 -1.73
C ASP A 158 -6.22 -53.46 -0.84
N SER A 159 -5.96 -53.59 0.44
CA SER A 159 -6.30 -52.53 1.43
C SER A 159 -5.58 -51.21 1.19
N GLN A 160 -4.35 -51.26 0.63
CA GLN A 160 -3.55 -50.07 0.35
C GLN A 160 -4.09 -49.34 -0.89
N LEU A 161 -4.41 -50.07 -1.93
CA LEU A 161 -5.01 -49.49 -3.13
C LEU A 161 -6.41 -48.90 -2.86
N LYS A 162 -7.21 -49.59 -2.02
CA LYS A 162 -8.50 -49.10 -1.58
C LYS A 162 -8.35 -47.78 -0.82
N ARG A 163 -7.39 -47.69 0.08
CA ARG A 163 -7.06 -46.46 0.81
C ARG A 163 -6.69 -45.32 -0.14
N PHE A 164 -5.78 -45.55 -1.09
CA PHE A 164 -5.39 -44.53 -2.06
C PHE A 164 -6.59 -44.06 -2.91
N ASN A 165 -7.41 -44.98 -3.40
CA ASN A 165 -8.60 -44.64 -4.18
C ASN A 165 -9.59 -43.77 -3.37
N SER A 166 -9.81 -44.08 -2.09
CA SER A 166 -10.66 -43.28 -1.22
C SER A 166 -10.08 -41.88 -0.98
N SER A 167 -8.77 -41.78 -0.71
CA SER A 167 -8.10 -40.48 -0.49
C SER A 167 -8.10 -39.61 -1.76
N VAL A 168 -7.86 -40.21 -2.94
CA VAL A 168 -7.95 -39.47 -4.23
C VAL A 168 -9.36 -38.93 -4.43
N LEU A 169 -10.40 -39.76 -4.17
CA LEU A 169 -11.78 -39.33 -4.33
C LEU A 169 -12.14 -38.20 -3.37
N GLU A 170 -11.74 -38.34 -2.11
CA GLU A 170 -11.98 -37.30 -1.08
C GLU A 170 -11.33 -35.97 -1.49
N ARG A 171 -10.04 -35.97 -1.82
CA ARG A 171 -9.34 -34.76 -2.25
C ARG A 171 -9.89 -34.16 -3.54
N ALA A 172 -10.27 -34.99 -4.51
CA ALA A 172 -10.91 -34.51 -5.73
C ALA A 172 -12.26 -33.83 -5.44
N GLN A 173 -13.06 -34.37 -4.52
CA GLN A 173 -14.34 -33.77 -4.12
C GLN A 173 -14.13 -32.45 -3.36
N GLU A 174 -13.13 -32.36 -2.49
CA GLU A 174 -12.75 -31.12 -1.81
C GLU A 174 -12.32 -30.06 -2.83
N THR A 175 -11.39 -30.40 -3.73
CA THR A 175 -10.93 -29.49 -4.80
C THR A 175 -12.10 -29.02 -5.66
N GLN A 176 -12.96 -29.94 -6.10
CA GLN A 176 -14.16 -29.60 -6.87
C GLN A 176 -15.09 -28.63 -6.11
N SER A 177 -15.25 -28.83 -4.80
CA SER A 177 -16.10 -27.96 -4.01
C SER A 177 -15.55 -26.55 -3.87
N LEU A 178 -14.21 -26.38 -3.83
CA LEU A 178 -13.54 -25.07 -3.85
C LEU A 178 -13.68 -24.37 -5.20
N VAL A 179 -13.53 -25.11 -6.29
CA VAL A 179 -13.77 -24.59 -7.67
C VAL A 179 -15.22 -24.11 -7.82
N GLN A 180 -16.17 -24.76 -7.12
CA GLN A 180 -17.59 -24.36 -7.12
C GLN A 180 -17.92 -23.20 -6.17
N GLY A 181 -16.91 -22.57 -5.56
CA GLY A 181 -17.05 -21.34 -4.76
C GLY A 181 -17.16 -21.54 -3.26
N LYS A 182 -16.85 -22.71 -2.69
CA LYS A 182 -16.67 -22.85 -1.24
C LYS A 182 -15.40 -22.14 -0.79
N SER A 183 -15.42 -21.62 0.43
CA SER A 183 -14.26 -20.99 1.05
C SER A 183 -13.15 -22.00 1.35
N GLY A 184 -11.91 -21.66 1.02
CA GLY A 184 -10.74 -22.49 1.30
C GLY A 184 -9.55 -22.11 0.39
N ASN A 185 -8.43 -22.79 0.59
CA ASN A 185 -7.22 -22.60 -0.22
C ASN A 185 -7.18 -23.63 -1.35
N LEU A 186 -7.55 -23.22 -2.57
CA LEU A 186 -7.59 -24.07 -3.75
C LEU A 186 -6.20 -24.60 -4.12
N ILE A 187 -5.17 -23.75 -4.07
CA ILE A 187 -3.79 -24.13 -4.44
C ILE A 187 -3.29 -25.26 -3.53
N ASN A 188 -3.48 -25.13 -2.23
CA ASN A 188 -3.09 -26.17 -1.27
C ASN A 188 -3.85 -27.49 -1.52
N GLN A 189 -5.15 -27.44 -1.90
CA GLN A 189 -5.92 -28.64 -2.18
C GLN A 189 -5.52 -29.30 -3.51
N GLU A 190 -5.14 -28.52 -4.51
CA GLU A 190 -4.57 -29.02 -5.77
C GLU A 190 -3.22 -29.72 -5.52
N GLU A 191 -2.37 -29.18 -4.66
CA GLU A 191 -1.10 -29.77 -4.26
C GLU A 191 -1.33 -31.11 -3.53
N LEU A 192 -2.19 -31.15 -2.51
CA LEU A 192 -2.54 -32.37 -1.79
C LEU A 192 -3.15 -33.44 -2.68
N LEU A 193 -3.98 -33.05 -3.65
CA LEU A 193 -4.52 -33.97 -4.65
C LEU A 193 -3.43 -34.52 -5.57
N SER A 194 -2.51 -33.68 -6.00
CA SER A 194 -1.37 -34.09 -6.82
C SER A 194 -0.48 -35.09 -6.09
N ASP A 195 -0.17 -34.81 -4.84
CA ASP A 195 0.67 -35.68 -3.99
C ASP A 195 0.05 -37.07 -3.81
N ILE A 196 -1.22 -37.15 -3.47
CA ILE A 196 -1.86 -38.45 -3.29
C ILE A 196 -2.01 -39.23 -4.61
N ILE A 197 -2.16 -38.55 -5.74
CA ILE A 197 -2.13 -39.17 -7.09
C ILE A 197 -0.72 -39.73 -7.37
N ASN A 198 0.33 -38.98 -7.04
CA ASN A 198 1.71 -39.39 -7.23
C ASN A 198 2.06 -40.60 -6.33
N GLU A 199 1.68 -40.58 -5.05
CA GLU A 199 1.86 -41.70 -4.14
C GLU A 199 1.17 -42.97 -4.66
N ARG A 200 -0.06 -42.82 -5.12
CA ARG A 200 -0.82 -43.94 -5.73
C ARG A 200 -0.11 -44.46 -6.96
N SER A 201 0.38 -43.59 -7.84
CA SER A 201 1.11 -43.99 -9.05
C SER A 201 2.39 -44.76 -8.72
N TYR A 202 3.14 -44.27 -7.70
CA TYR A 202 4.33 -44.92 -7.20
C TYR A 202 4.03 -46.30 -6.62
N TYR A 203 2.96 -46.43 -5.83
CA TYR A 203 2.51 -47.74 -5.30
C TYR A 203 2.18 -48.71 -6.44
N LEU A 204 1.46 -48.28 -7.47
CA LEU A 204 1.12 -49.13 -8.63
C LEU A 204 2.37 -49.53 -9.43
N LYS A 205 3.36 -48.64 -9.56
CA LYS A 205 4.65 -48.94 -10.16
C LYS A 205 5.37 -50.06 -9.40
N GLN A 206 5.37 -50.04 -8.08
CA GLN A 206 5.99 -51.07 -7.26
C GLN A 206 5.23 -52.39 -7.31
N LYS A 207 3.91 -52.33 -7.20
CA LYS A 207 3.03 -53.51 -7.20
C LYS A 207 3.13 -54.33 -8.48
N TYR A 208 3.27 -53.66 -9.62
CA TYR A 208 3.36 -54.30 -10.92
C TYR A 208 4.78 -54.23 -11.50
N SER A 209 5.79 -54.27 -10.64
CA SER A 209 7.23 -54.20 -11.04
C SER A 209 7.62 -55.35 -11.98
N ASP A 210 6.98 -56.48 -11.88
CA ASP A 210 7.26 -57.69 -12.70
C ASP A 210 6.57 -57.65 -14.08
N ASP A 211 5.68 -56.67 -14.30
CA ASP A 211 5.02 -56.49 -15.61
C ASP A 211 6.00 -55.84 -16.60
N GLN A 212 6.41 -56.63 -17.60
CA GLN A 212 7.41 -56.19 -18.58
C GLN A 212 6.95 -54.99 -19.41
N LYS A 213 5.64 -54.90 -19.72
CA LYS A 213 5.12 -53.80 -20.54
C LYS A 213 5.06 -52.50 -19.75
N LEU A 214 4.62 -52.57 -18.50
CA LEU A 214 4.59 -51.40 -17.61
C LEU A 214 6.00 -50.91 -17.32
N SER A 215 6.93 -51.83 -16.99
CA SER A 215 8.34 -51.51 -16.76
C SER A 215 8.97 -50.79 -17.95
N ARG A 216 8.73 -51.32 -19.19
CA ARG A 216 9.23 -50.68 -20.42
C ARG A 216 8.66 -49.27 -20.60
N LEU A 217 7.37 -49.04 -20.36
CA LEU A 217 6.77 -47.71 -20.47
C LEU A 217 7.38 -46.70 -19.45
N TYR A 218 7.69 -47.15 -18.26
CA TYR A 218 8.42 -46.32 -17.26
C TYR A 218 9.87 -46.06 -17.67
N ASP A 219 10.55 -47.01 -18.29
CA ASP A 219 11.92 -46.79 -18.80
C ASP A 219 11.92 -45.81 -19.98
N ASP A 220 10.93 -45.90 -20.87
CA ASP A 220 10.76 -44.94 -21.94
C ASP A 220 10.44 -43.53 -21.41
N GLU A 221 9.55 -43.42 -20.41
CA GLU A 221 9.26 -42.15 -19.73
C GLU A 221 10.53 -41.57 -19.09
N LYS A 222 11.27 -42.38 -18.33
CA LYS A 222 12.53 -41.97 -17.68
C LYS A 222 13.56 -41.50 -18.69
N THR A 223 13.74 -42.24 -19.81
CA THR A 223 14.66 -41.85 -20.87
C THR A 223 14.27 -40.52 -21.50
N GLN A 224 12.98 -40.31 -21.69
CA GLN A 224 12.45 -39.08 -22.24
C GLN A 224 12.63 -37.89 -21.27
N LEU A 225 12.40 -38.11 -19.97
CA LEU A 225 12.69 -37.11 -18.93
C LEU A 225 14.18 -36.73 -18.91
N GLN A 226 15.09 -37.70 -18.86
CA GLN A 226 16.53 -37.47 -18.91
C GLN A 226 16.92 -36.67 -20.17
N ARG A 227 16.30 -36.95 -21.31
CA ARG A 227 16.54 -36.19 -22.52
C ARG A 227 16.09 -34.74 -22.39
N ILE A 228 14.91 -34.47 -21.80
CA ILE A 228 14.40 -33.13 -21.57
C ILE A 228 15.32 -32.39 -20.57
N GLU A 229 15.78 -33.05 -19.51
CA GLU A 229 16.68 -32.49 -18.50
C GLU A 229 17.99 -31.97 -19.10
N THR A 230 18.49 -32.55 -20.20
CA THR A 230 19.71 -32.04 -20.87
C THR A 230 19.54 -30.62 -21.44
N TRP A 231 18.32 -30.20 -21.70
CA TRP A 231 18.00 -28.84 -22.20
C TRP A 231 17.42 -27.93 -21.15
N THR A 232 17.18 -28.41 -19.94
CA THR A 232 16.56 -27.64 -18.87
C THR A 232 17.61 -27.13 -17.90
N LYS A 233 17.44 -25.89 -17.49
CA LYS A 233 18.22 -25.26 -16.42
C LYS A 233 17.27 -24.63 -15.42
N PRO A 234 17.16 -25.20 -14.21
CA PRO A 234 16.38 -24.60 -13.15
C PRO A 234 17.12 -23.36 -12.60
N PHE A 235 16.38 -22.31 -12.35
CA PHE A 235 16.84 -21.13 -11.63
C PHE A 235 16.16 -21.07 -10.28
N VAL A 236 16.97 -21.06 -9.24
CA VAL A 236 16.53 -20.90 -7.86
C VAL A 236 17.04 -19.58 -7.30
N ALA A 237 16.32 -19.00 -6.37
CA ALA A 237 16.74 -17.76 -5.71
C ALA A 237 18.02 -17.97 -4.92
N ALA A 238 19.07 -17.23 -5.27
CA ALA A 238 20.38 -17.33 -4.61
C ALA A 238 20.38 -16.67 -3.22
N ASP A 239 19.55 -15.65 -3.03
CA ASP A 239 19.38 -14.88 -1.80
C ASP A 239 17.89 -14.57 -1.58
N PRO A 240 17.50 -14.17 -0.36
CA PRO A 240 16.16 -13.63 -0.12
C PRO A 240 15.96 -12.30 -0.85
N GLY A 241 14.76 -12.08 -1.37
CA GLY A 241 14.43 -10.83 -2.07
C GLY A 241 13.10 -10.89 -2.79
N ILE A 242 12.88 -9.93 -3.69
CA ILE A 242 11.69 -9.85 -4.55
C ILE A 242 12.11 -10.25 -5.96
N ILE A 243 11.36 -11.18 -6.55
CA ILE A 243 11.56 -11.57 -7.95
C ILE A 243 10.87 -10.56 -8.87
N SER A 244 11.56 -10.17 -9.93
CA SER A 244 10.96 -9.44 -11.02
C SER A 244 11.47 -9.95 -12.36
N PHE A 245 10.54 -10.20 -13.27
CA PHE A 245 10.84 -10.56 -14.65
C PHE A 245 10.92 -9.35 -15.57
N TYR A 246 10.54 -8.18 -15.03
CA TYR A 246 10.71 -6.91 -15.72
C TYR A 246 12.15 -6.41 -15.57
N THR A 247 12.79 -6.08 -16.68
CA THR A 247 14.13 -5.48 -16.73
C THR A 247 14.09 -4.18 -17.51
N ASP A 248 14.79 -3.16 -17.01
CA ASP A 248 14.84 -1.83 -17.64
C ASP A 248 16.19 -1.54 -18.32
N GLY A 249 17.14 -2.47 -18.21
CA GLY A 249 18.46 -2.39 -18.81
C GLY A 249 19.50 -1.64 -17.97
N TYR A 250 19.12 -1.07 -16.83
CA TYR A 250 20.04 -0.37 -15.92
C TYR A 250 20.61 -1.26 -14.81
N GLU A 251 20.16 -2.49 -14.68
CA GLU A 251 20.52 -3.40 -13.58
C GLU A 251 22.02 -3.67 -13.48
N ARG A 252 22.73 -3.62 -14.59
CA ARG A 252 24.19 -3.80 -14.65
C ARG A 252 24.97 -2.52 -14.37
N VAL A 253 24.34 -1.37 -14.51
CA VAL A 253 25.00 -0.06 -14.40
C VAL A 253 24.67 0.59 -13.08
N LEU A 254 23.40 0.70 -12.75
CA LEU A 254 22.92 1.30 -11.51
C LEU A 254 22.87 0.24 -10.40
N SER A 255 24.03 -0.14 -9.91
CA SER A 255 24.20 -1.11 -8.83
C SER A 255 24.69 -0.44 -7.55
N SER A 256 24.53 -1.11 -6.42
CA SER A 256 25.04 -0.67 -5.12
C SER A 256 26.56 -0.53 -5.06
N GLN A 257 27.27 -1.01 -6.08
CA GLN A 257 28.74 -0.92 -6.16
C GLN A 257 29.24 0.21 -7.05
N THR A 258 28.38 0.77 -7.90
CA THR A 258 28.80 1.75 -8.95
C THR A 258 28.13 3.09 -8.83
N TYR A 259 27.04 3.22 -8.06
CA TYR A 259 26.21 4.44 -8.02
C TYR A 259 26.94 5.69 -7.54
N ASP A 260 27.99 5.54 -6.75
CA ASP A 260 28.79 6.63 -6.18
C ASP A 260 29.78 7.25 -7.20
N SER A 261 30.09 6.51 -8.27
CA SER A 261 31.07 6.92 -9.29
C SER A 261 30.49 7.85 -10.37
N PHE A 262 29.17 7.96 -10.50
CA PHE A 262 28.55 8.74 -11.58
C PHE A 262 28.63 10.24 -11.35
N THR A 263 28.93 10.94 -12.42
CA THR A 263 28.84 12.40 -12.50
C THR A 263 27.40 12.89 -12.72
N PRO A 264 27.05 14.14 -12.40
CA PRO A 264 25.74 14.69 -12.69
C PRO A 264 25.34 14.54 -14.18
N ALA A 265 26.26 14.78 -15.10
CA ALA A 265 26.02 14.68 -16.55
C ALA A 265 25.67 13.22 -16.97
N GLU A 266 26.33 12.22 -16.41
CA GLU A 266 26.01 10.81 -16.66
C GLU A 266 24.64 10.44 -16.11
N VAL A 267 24.30 10.88 -14.89
CA VAL A 267 22.97 10.66 -14.29
C VAL A 267 21.89 11.33 -15.16
N ARG A 268 22.11 12.55 -15.62
CA ARG A 268 21.20 13.25 -16.53
C ARG A 268 21.02 12.54 -17.87
N SER A 269 22.10 11.99 -18.42
CA SER A 269 22.05 11.21 -19.66
C SER A 269 21.22 9.93 -19.46
N MET A 270 21.44 9.22 -18.36
CA MET A 270 20.66 8.02 -18.01
C MET A 270 19.20 8.34 -17.73
N TYR A 271 18.90 9.45 -17.04
CA TYR A 271 17.53 9.90 -16.81
C TYR A 271 16.77 10.15 -18.13
N LYS A 272 17.45 10.66 -19.15
CA LYS A 272 16.89 10.84 -20.50
C LYS A 272 16.75 9.52 -21.30
N GLY A 273 17.06 8.38 -20.71
CA GLY A 273 16.94 7.07 -21.34
C GLY A 273 18.17 6.63 -22.15
N ASN A 274 19.29 7.32 -22.05
CA ASN A 274 20.53 6.91 -22.73
C ASN A 274 21.26 5.86 -21.89
N LEU A 275 21.16 4.61 -22.30
CA LEU A 275 21.88 3.51 -21.66
C LEU A 275 23.38 3.55 -21.97
N PRO A 276 24.27 3.49 -20.96
CA PRO A 276 25.70 3.31 -21.18
C PRO A 276 26.00 2.00 -21.91
N LYS A 277 27.09 1.95 -22.65
CA LYS A 277 27.53 0.72 -23.36
C LYS A 277 27.74 -0.48 -22.42
N SER A 278 28.12 -0.23 -21.18
CA SER A 278 28.29 -1.24 -20.12
C SER A 278 26.99 -1.93 -19.70
N ALA A 279 25.84 -1.33 -20.02
CA ALA A 279 24.52 -1.94 -19.77
C ALA A 279 24.19 -3.07 -20.76
N ALA A 280 24.84 -3.11 -21.93
CA ALA A 280 24.50 -4.05 -22.97
C ALA A 280 24.72 -5.50 -22.54
N LEU A 281 23.73 -6.35 -22.84
CA LEU A 281 23.83 -7.79 -22.72
C LEU A 281 24.80 -8.34 -23.79
N GLY A 282 25.40 -9.50 -23.50
CA GLY A 282 26.20 -10.23 -24.45
C GLY A 282 25.36 -10.65 -25.70
N ARG A 283 26.06 -11.02 -26.76
CA ARG A 283 25.40 -11.51 -27.99
C ARG A 283 24.69 -12.83 -27.70
N ASN A 284 23.42 -12.95 -27.77
CA ASN A 284 22.57 -14.09 -27.42
C ASN A 284 22.28 -14.26 -25.91
N GLU A 285 22.75 -13.35 -25.08
CA GLU A 285 22.40 -13.31 -23.66
C GLU A 285 21.02 -12.66 -23.49
N VAL A 286 20.15 -13.28 -22.70
CA VAL A 286 18.80 -12.79 -22.42
C VAL A 286 18.64 -12.72 -20.90
N ALA A 287 18.05 -11.64 -20.43
CA ALA A 287 17.67 -11.51 -19.02
C ALA A 287 16.55 -12.53 -18.71
N VAL A 288 16.74 -13.31 -17.66
CA VAL A 288 15.76 -14.29 -17.18
C VAL A 288 14.90 -13.69 -16.10
N TYR A 289 15.52 -13.15 -15.06
CA TYR A 289 14.88 -12.44 -13.97
C TYR A 289 15.89 -11.56 -13.25
N ARG A 290 15.41 -10.66 -12.42
CA ARG A 290 16.23 -9.96 -11.43
C ARG A 290 15.71 -10.27 -10.03
N LEU A 291 16.65 -10.35 -9.10
CA LEU A 291 16.37 -10.48 -7.67
C LEU A 291 16.71 -9.15 -7.00
N VAL A 292 15.71 -8.52 -6.42
CA VAL A 292 15.84 -7.24 -5.70
C VAL A 292 15.88 -7.52 -4.21
N ARG A 293 17.01 -7.20 -3.56
CA ARG A 293 17.14 -7.36 -2.12
C ARG A 293 16.33 -6.30 -1.40
N GLN A 294 15.63 -6.71 -0.36
CA GLN A 294 14.92 -5.80 0.53
C GLN A 294 15.90 -5.07 1.47
N GLY A 295 15.45 -3.99 2.09
CA GLY A 295 16.20 -3.27 3.12
C GLY A 295 16.58 -1.84 2.72
N GLY A 296 16.34 -1.44 1.49
CA GLY A 296 16.51 -0.05 1.06
C GLY A 296 17.00 0.11 -0.38
N TYR A 297 17.12 1.36 -0.77
CA TYR A 297 17.57 1.77 -2.10
C TYR A 297 18.24 3.15 -2.02
N THR A 298 18.98 3.51 -3.05
CA THR A 298 19.61 4.83 -3.18
C THR A 298 18.89 5.64 -4.25
N VAL A 299 18.77 6.94 -4.04
CA VAL A 299 18.20 7.89 -5.00
C VAL A 299 19.28 8.85 -5.45
N LEU A 300 19.54 8.91 -6.75
CA LEU A 300 20.45 9.85 -7.38
C LEU A 300 19.63 11.04 -7.88
N MET A 301 19.52 12.09 -7.08
CA MET A 301 18.73 13.28 -7.38
C MET A 301 19.58 14.37 -8.02
N LEU A 302 19.20 14.81 -9.21
CA LEU A 302 19.68 16.03 -9.84
C LEU A 302 18.82 17.19 -9.37
N CYS A 303 19.30 17.96 -8.41
CA CYS A 303 18.53 19.02 -7.79
C CYS A 303 18.38 20.23 -8.73
N ASP A 304 17.15 20.76 -8.83
CA ASP A 304 16.84 21.95 -9.64
C ASP A 304 17.47 23.22 -9.05
N ASP A 305 17.53 23.30 -7.69
CA ASP A 305 18.25 24.39 -7.02
C ASP A 305 19.73 24.03 -6.84
N VAL A 306 20.53 24.46 -7.79
CA VAL A 306 21.98 24.23 -7.78
C VAL A 306 22.72 24.97 -6.67
N ASN A 307 22.08 25.95 -6.02
CA ASN A 307 22.68 26.71 -4.91
C ASN A 307 22.43 26.07 -3.54
N TRP A 308 21.49 25.13 -3.47
CA TRP A 308 21.24 24.40 -2.22
C TRP A 308 22.49 23.67 -1.74
N THR A 309 22.80 23.79 -0.46
CA THR A 309 23.94 23.14 0.19
C THR A 309 23.46 22.09 1.20
N PRO A 310 23.11 20.88 0.72
CA PRO A 310 22.68 19.81 1.62
C PRO A 310 23.79 19.38 2.56
N THR A 311 23.42 19.07 3.80
CA THR A 311 24.37 18.55 4.79
C THR A 311 24.42 17.03 4.69
N VAL A 312 25.61 16.48 4.49
CA VAL A 312 25.82 15.01 4.52
C VAL A 312 25.44 14.46 5.91
N GLY A 313 24.67 13.39 5.93
CA GLY A 313 24.12 12.79 7.14
C GLY A 313 22.79 13.39 7.59
N ALA A 314 22.31 14.50 7.00
CA ALA A 314 21.00 15.04 7.31
C ALA A 314 19.90 14.17 6.67
N SER A 315 18.78 14.07 7.41
CA SER A 315 17.60 13.33 6.94
C SER A 315 16.52 14.31 6.49
N TYR A 316 15.88 13.94 5.39
CA TYR A 316 14.80 14.68 4.74
C TYR A 316 13.61 13.75 4.49
N GLU A 317 12.41 14.32 4.41
CA GLU A 317 11.26 13.59 3.87
C GLU A 317 11.34 13.63 2.34
N LEU A 318 11.45 12.46 1.73
CA LEU A 318 11.47 12.27 0.28
C LEU A 318 10.09 11.88 -0.20
N LEU A 319 9.51 12.65 -1.11
CA LEU A 319 8.32 12.31 -1.88
C LEU A 319 8.76 11.86 -3.27
N VAL A 320 8.37 10.64 -3.67
CA VAL A 320 8.55 10.12 -5.03
C VAL A 320 7.26 10.39 -5.80
N GLU A 321 7.30 11.27 -6.79
CA GLU A 321 6.15 11.68 -7.59
C GLU A 321 5.87 10.65 -8.70
N SER A 322 5.56 9.46 -8.35
CA SER A 322 5.10 8.44 -9.29
C SER A 322 4.59 7.29 -8.43
N PHE A 323 3.48 6.68 -8.75
CA PHE A 323 2.91 5.60 -7.94
C PHE A 323 2.68 6.01 -6.47
N ASP A 324 1.46 6.32 -6.15
CA ASP A 324 0.93 6.59 -4.80
C ASP A 324 1.57 7.73 -4.00
N ASN A 325 2.45 8.55 -4.62
CA ASN A 325 3.16 9.64 -3.95
C ASN A 325 3.77 9.19 -2.60
N THR A 326 4.54 8.12 -2.65
CA THR A 326 5.14 7.51 -1.46
C THR A 326 6.08 8.50 -0.77
N ARG A 327 5.89 8.71 0.52
CA ARG A 327 6.75 9.51 1.38
C ARG A 327 7.62 8.61 2.24
N VAL A 328 8.92 8.84 2.21
CA VAL A 328 9.90 8.07 2.96
C VAL A 328 10.97 8.98 3.55
N SER A 329 11.62 8.52 4.61
CA SER A 329 12.79 9.24 5.14
C SER A 329 14.02 8.88 4.30
N ALA A 330 14.73 9.90 3.83
CA ALA A 330 15.96 9.77 3.07
C ALA A 330 17.10 10.50 3.75
N THR A 331 18.29 9.91 3.79
CA THR A 331 19.49 10.50 4.38
C THR A 331 20.47 10.87 3.28
N VAL A 332 21.05 12.06 3.32
CA VAL A 332 22.07 12.51 2.38
C VAL A 332 23.36 11.72 2.61
N GLU A 333 23.77 10.89 1.66
CA GLU A 333 25.04 10.15 1.70
C GLU A 333 26.21 10.97 1.17
N SER A 334 26.02 11.60 0.02
CA SER A 334 27.07 12.40 -0.61
C SER A 334 26.49 13.45 -1.57
N VAL A 335 27.30 14.43 -1.89
CA VAL A 335 26.96 15.54 -2.76
C VAL A 335 28.06 15.75 -3.78
N THR A 336 27.71 15.86 -5.04
CA THR A 336 28.65 16.13 -6.13
C THR A 336 28.18 17.35 -6.93
N ARG A 337 29.07 18.33 -7.13
CA ARG A 337 28.82 19.48 -8.02
C ARG A 337 29.78 19.41 -9.19
N SER A 338 29.24 19.47 -10.37
CA SER A 338 30.03 19.49 -11.59
C SER A 338 29.27 20.20 -12.71
N GLU A 339 29.93 21.03 -13.50
CA GLU A 339 29.39 21.70 -14.68
C GLU A 339 28.09 22.50 -14.43
N GLY A 340 27.95 23.05 -13.22
CA GLY A 340 26.77 23.81 -12.81
C GLY A 340 25.56 22.96 -12.41
N GLU A 341 25.73 21.66 -12.28
CA GLU A 341 24.70 20.73 -11.81
C GLU A 341 25.00 20.25 -10.36
N LEU A 342 23.96 19.97 -9.61
CA LEU A 342 24.01 19.42 -8.25
C LEU A 342 23.40 18.02 -8.23
N LEU A 343 24.24 17.02 -7.94
CA LEU A 343 23.82 15.64 -7.70
C LEU A 343 23.87 15.34 -6.21
N VAL A 344 22.73 14.98 -5.66
CA VAL A 344 22.56 14.54 -4.26
C VAL A 344 22.27 13.05 -4.24
N ARG A 345 23.09 12.30 -3.51
CA ARG A 345 22.85 10.87 -3.29
C ARG A 345 22.18 10.67 -1.95
N LEU A 346 21.03 10.01 -1.98
CA LEU A 346 20.16 9.81 -0.85
C LEU A 346 20.00 8.32 -0.57
N SER A 347 20.20 7.92 0.67
CA SER A 347 19.90 6.57 1.14
C SER A 347 18.50 6.51 1.73
N VAL A 348 17.72 5.54 1.30
CA VAL A 348 16.41 5.21 1.84
C VAL A 348 16.45 3.82 2.43
N VAL A 349 16.17 3.71 3.72
CA VAL A 349 16.08 2.42 4.43
C VAL A 349 14.61 2.02 4.53
N GLY A 350 14.27 0.81 4.09
CA GLY A 350 12.92 0.31 4.17
C GLY A 350 12.50 -0.59 3.02
N ASP A 351 11.20 -0.63 2.76
CA ASP A 351 10.62 -1.46 1.72
C ASP A 351 10.93 -0.91 0.32
N VAL A 352 11.37 -1.80 -0.57
CA VAL A 352 11.71 -1.50 -1.97
C VAL A 352 10.49 -1.65 -2.89
N SER A 353 9.43 -2.31 -2.42
CA SER A 353 8.24 -2.62 -3.24
C SER A 353 7.63 -1.39 -3.93
N PRO A 354 7.52 -0.21 -3.28
CA PRO A 354 6.96 0.98 -3.94
C PRO A 354 7.75 1.46 -5.15
N VAL A 355 9.06 1.21 -5.17
CA VAL A 355 9.98 1.65 -6.25
C VAL A 355 10.47 0.48 -7.12
N LEU A 356 9.88 -0.70 -6.97
CA LEU A 356 10.31 -1.91 -7.69
C LEU A 356 10.32 -1.71 -9.21
N TYR A 357 9.35 -0.98 -9.76
CA TYR A 357 9.20 -0.74 -11.20
C TYR A 357 9.57 0.67 -11.63
N ILE A 358 10.01 1.51 -10.69
CA ILE A 358 10.40 2.90 -10.97
C ILE A 358 11.91 2.97 -11.14
N ARG A 359 12.39 3.47 -12.28
CA ARG A 359 13.81 3.76 -12.49
C ARG A 359 14.07 5.25 -12.49
N SER A 360 13.30 5.99 -13.22
CA SER A 360 13.37 7.45 -13.31
C SER A 360 12.08 8.07 -12.77
N CYS A 361 12.20 9.07 -11.97
CA CYS A 361 11.07 9.78 -11.36
C CYS A 361 11.45 11.24 -11.10
N HIS A 362 10.45 12.07 -10.82
CA HIS A 362 10.64 13.36 -10.19
C HIS A 362 10.48 13.21 -8.70
N VAL A 363 11.32 13.90 -7.91
CA VAL A 363 11.30 13.79 -6.45
C VAL A 363 11.28 15.16 -5.81
N GLN A 364 10.67 15.21 -4.63
CA GLN A 364 10.69 16.37 -3.77
C GLN A 364 11.27 15.98 -2.41
N LEU A 365 12.28 16.72 -1.97
CA LEU A 365 12.82 16.64 -0.62
C LEU A 365 12.25 17.77 0.21
N SER A 366 11.71 17.43 1.36
CA SER A 366 11.23 18.41 2.35
C SER A 366 12.13 18.35 3.58
N GLU A 367 12.65 19.50 3.96
CA GLU A 367 13.38 19.64 5.22
C GLU A 367 12.37 19.56 6.36
N SER A 368 12.37 18.48 7.13
CA SER A 368 11.50 18.33 8.28
C SER A 368 12.05 19.14 9.46
N ILE A 369 11.76 20.42 9.50
CA ILE A 369 11.86 21.16 10.76
C ILE A 369 10.64 20.75 11.59
N TYR A 370 10.89 20.01 12.66
CA TYR A 370 9.84 19.66 13.61
C TYR A 370 9.29 20.95 14.21
N SER A 371 8.12 21.36 13.79
CA SER A 371 7.40 22.50 14.32
C SER A 371 6.05 22.06 14.89
N LEU A 372 5.53 22.82 15.82
CA LEU A 372 4.14 22.70 16.21
C LEU A 372 3.33 23.74 15.42
N THR A 373 2.13 23.37 14.99
CA THR A 373 1.23 24.28 14.27
C THR A 373 0.08 24.67 15.16
N VAL A 374 -0.17 25.97 15.23
CA VAL A 374 -1.32 26.57 15.92
C VAL A 374 -2.01 27.56 14.99
N PRO A 375 -3.31 27.85 15.16
CA PRO A 375 -3.95 28.94 14.44
C PRO A 375 -3.20 30.26 14.65
N ALA A 376 -3.07 31.07 13.60
CA ALA A 376 -2.33 32.34 13.66
C ALA A 376 -2.83 33.29 14.77
N ASN A 377 -4.13 33.24 15.05
CA ASN A 377 -4.77 34.01 16.11
C ASN A 377 -4.67 33.38 17.53
N ALA A 378 -3.94 32.27 17.70
CA ALA A 378 -3.54 31.75 19.00
C ALA A 378 -2.23 32.38 19.50
N ILE A 379 -1.50 33.06 18.62
CA ILE A 379 -0.27 33.78 18.99
C ILE A 379 -0.65 35.06 19.70
N THR A 380 -0.08 35.28 20.86
CA THR A 380 -0.23 36.52 21.66
C THR A 380 1.11 37.00 22.19
N THR A 381 1.14 38.24 22.62
CA THR A 381 2.36 38.86 23.21
C THR A 381 2.09 39.20 24.64
N VAL A 382 2.95 38.72 25.55
CA VAL A 382 2.92 39.04 26.97
C VAL A 382 4.30 39.57 27.37
N ASP A 383 4.36 40.71 27.99
CA ASP A 383 5.61 41.36 28.42
C ASP A 383 6.67 41.56 27.32
N GLY A 384 6.23 41.65 26.06
CA GLY A 384 7.09 41.81 24.88
C GLY A 384 7.57 40.50 24.25
N GLU A 385 7.25 39.33 24.81
CA GLU A 385 7.55 38.02 24.25
C GLU A 385 6.36 37.45 23.53
N MET A 386 6.59 36.85 22.35
CA MET A 386 5.58 36.14 21.60
C MET A 386 5.41 34.73 22.12
N GLY A 387 4.15 34.27 22.24
CA GLY A 387 3.87 32.96 22.79
C GLY A 387 2.43 32.52 22.59
N VAL A 388 2.09 31.39 23.14
CA VAL A 388 0.73 30.83 23.17
C VAL A 388 0.29 30.67 24.63
N VAL A 389 -1.03 30.74 24.84
CA VAL A 389 -1.62 30.48 26.17
C VAL A 389 -2.16 29.07 26.18
N VAL A 390 -1.52 28.17 26.91
CA VAL A 390 -1.94 26.77 27.03
C VAL A 390 -3.00 26.65 28.12
N VAL A 391 -4.07 25.92 27.82
CA VAL A 391 -5.17 25.65 28.74
C VAL A 391 -4.91 24.31 29.43
N GLN A 392 -4.80 24.36 30.77
CA GLN A 392 -4.66 23.16 31.59
C GLN A 392 -5.76 23.15 32.68
N PRO A 393 -6.05 21.99 33.28
CA PRO A 393 -7.10 21.88 34.31
C PRO A 393 -6.89 22.77 35.55
N ASP A 394 -5.65 23.13 35.84
CA ASP A 394 -5.23 23.94 36.95
C ASP A 394 -5.06 25.45 36.61
N GLY A 395 -5.22 25.80 35.33
CA GLY A 395 -5.14 27.19 34.87
C GLY A 395 -4.59 27.36 33.46
N ASN A 396 -4.54 28.62 33.04
CA ASN A 396 -4.00 28.98 31.71
C ASN A 396 -2.58 29.53 31.92
N TYR A 397 -1.63 29.02 31.14
CA TYR A 397 -0.21 29.38 31.25
C TYR A 397 0.29 29.94 29.91
N PHE A 398 0.95 31.12 29.97
CA PHE A 398 1.65 31.66 28.83
C PHE A 398 2.96 30.90 28.60
N LEU A 399 3.20 30.46 27.38
CA LEU A 399 4.44 29.81 26.97
C LEU A 399 5.09 30.60 25.84
N PRO A 400 6.32 31.09 26.03
CA PRO A 400 7.08 31.72 24.96
C PRO A 400 7.40 30.70 23.85
N VAL A 401 7.21 31.13 22.61
CA VAL A 401 7.54 30.32 21.44
C VAL A 401 8.34 31.13 20.43
N THR A 402 9.14 30.44 19.64
CA THR A 402 9.79 31.01 18.46
C THR A 402 8.91 30.72 17.26
N ILE A 403 8.47 31.75 16.56
CA ILE A 403 7.71 31.63 15.33
C ILE A 403 8.71 31.39 14.20
N ILE A 404 8.58 30.22 13.50
CA ILE A 404 9.42 29.89 12.34
C ILE A 404 8.79 30.49 11.08
N SER A 405 7.48 30.34 10.94
CA SER A 405 6.69 30.91 9.84
C SER A 405 5.26 31.13 10.31
N GLN A 406 4.59 32.12 9.73
CA GLN A 406 3.20 32.43 10.01
C GLN A 406 2.54 32.94 8.74
N ASP A 407 1.37 32.42 8.44
CA ASP A 407 0.46 32.95 7.42
C ASP A 407 -0.82 33.50 8.07
N SER A 408 -1.85 33.78 7.28
CA SER A 408 -3.13 34.32 7.76
C SER A 408 -3.94 33.33 8.62
N ASN A 409 -3.68 32.02 8.53
CA ASN A 409 -4.47 30.97 9.14
C ASN A 409 -3.72 30.23 10.23
N GLU A 410 -2.42 29.94 9.98
CA GLU A 410 -1.60 29.07 10.83
C GLU A 410 -0.24 29.69 11.13
N ALA A 411 0.30 29.36 12.30
CA ALA A 411 1.66 29.69 12.72
C ALA A 411 2.42 28.43 13.07
N HIS A 412 3.60 28.28 12.50
CA HIS A 412 4.57 27.22 12.82
C HIS A 412 5.49 27.71 13.92
N ILE A 413 5.47 27.03 15.06
CA ILE A 413 6.14 27.46 16.28
C ILE A 413 7.05 26.36 16.82
N VAL A 414 8.10 26.79 17.52
CA VAL A 414 8.95 25.94 18.36
C VAL A 414 8.89 26.46 19.78
N PRO A 415 8.53 25.64 20.79
CA PRO A 415 8.52 26.06 22.15
C PRO A 415 9.96 26.34 22.62
N GLN A 416 10.16 27.47 23.34
CA GLN A 416 11.46 27.80 23.93
C GLN A 416 11.80 26.91 25.13
N LEU A 417 10.78 26.33 25.75
CA LEU A 417 10.92 25.37 26.86
C LEU A 417 10.45 23.98 26.36
N SER A 418 11.37 23.02 26.35
CA SER A 418 11.09 21.65 25.98
C SER A 418 10.12 20.97 26.95
N ASN A 419 9.22 20.14 26.43
CA ASN A 419 8.29 19.25 27.14
C ASN A 419 7.01 19.85 27.74
N ILE A 420 6.70 21.14 27.53
CA ILE A 420 5.47 21.76 28.06
C ILE A 420 4.38 21.86 26.97
N LEU A 421 4.76 22.09 25.72
CA LEU A 421 3.87 22.16 24.59
C LEU A 421 4.09 20.96 23.67
N SER A 422 3.03 20.20 23.40
CA SER A 422 3.07 19.01 22.56
C SER A 422 1.86 18.96 21.62
N VAL A 423 1.90 18.08 20.64
CA VAL A 423 0.74 17.78 19.80
C VAL A 423 -0.43 17.33 20.68
N GLY A 424 -1.60 17.92 20.46
CA GLY A 424 -2.79 17.69 21.28
C GLY A 424 -2.95 18.65 22.47
N SER A 425 -1.95 19.48 22.79
CA SER A 425 -2.14 20.56 23.78
C SER A 425 -3.23 21.52 23.32
N VAL A 426 -4.00 22.05 24.25
CA VAL A 426 -5.08 23.01 23.97
C VAL A 426 -4.56 24.42 24.20
N VAL A 427 -4.72 25.31 23.22
CA VAL A 427 -4.32 26.72 23.31
C VAL A 427 -5.53 27.64 23.13
N LEU A 428 -5.46 28.82 23.77
CA LEU A 428 -6.46 29.87 23.57
C LEU A 428 -6.28 30.53 22.22
N VAL A 429 -7.42 30.89 21.63
CA VAL A 429 -7.53 31.61 20.35
C VAL A 429 -8.19 32.96 20.64
N PHE A 430 -7.56 34.06 20.19
CA PHE A 430 -7.96 35.45 20.48
C PHE A 430 -8.69 36.11 19.29
#